data_7c5e3a98e92c0c1df89b7be7a8930b9b
#
_entry.id   7c5e3a98e92c0c1df89b7be7a8930b9b
#
_cell.length_a   1.000
_cell.length_b   1.000
_cell.length_c   1.000
_cell.angle_alpha   90.00
_cell.angle_beta   90.00
_cell.angle_gamma   90.00
#
_symmetry.space_group_name_H-M   'P 1'
#
loop_
_entity.id
_entity.type
_entity.pdbx_description
1 polymer ?
#
loop_
_entity_poly.entity_id
_entity_poly.type
_entity_poly.pdbx_seq_one_letter_code
_entity_poly.pdbx_strand_id
1 'polypeptide(L)'
;MRRRVKITGLGPVTPAGIGRENFYSGINEPLSRVREVTRFDSKGGPFVAAHMTTFKLGEWAPDVGNTKRIPRQTQFAIAGCVLALADAGIPIA
;
A
#
# COMPACT_ATOMS: atom_id res chain seq x y z
N MET A 1 -2.62 0.71 36.76
CA MET A 1 -3.63 1.24 35.80
C MET A 1 -3.29 0.80 34.40
N ARG A 2 -4.19 0.15 33.73
CA ARG A 2 -3.97 -0.26 32.34
C ARG A 2 -4.28 0.90 31.41
N ARG A 3 -3.34 1.17 30.48
CA ARG A 3 -3.57 2.14 29.42
C ARG A 3 -4.37 1.49 28.32
N ARG A 4 -5.36 2.21 27.82
CA ARG A 4 -6.15 1.77 26.67
C ARG A 4 -5.61 2.45 25.42
N VAL A 5 -5.35 1.66 24.40
CA VAL A 5 -4.92 2.16 23.09
C VAL A 5 -5.93 1.71 22.05
N LYS A 6 -6.39 2.64 21.25
CA LYS A 6 -7.35 2.34 20.18
C LYS A 6 -6.72 2.65 18.83
N ILE A 7 -6.99 1.80 17.86
CA ILE A 7 -6.63 2.06 16.47
C ILE A 7 -7.75 2.87 15.84
N THR A 8 -7.45 4.09 15.42
CA THR A 8 -8.45 5.02 14.88
C THR A 8 -8.40 5.16 13.36
N GLY A 9 -7.36 4.64 12.72
CA GLY A 9 -7.24 4.70 11.27
C GLY A 9 -6.35 3.60 10.75
N LEU A 10 -6.63 3.14 9.54
CA LEU A 10 -5.89 2.10 8.84
C LEU A 10 -5.52 2.60 7.45
N GLY A 11 -4.28 2.33 7.04
CA GLY A 11 -3.79 2.68 5.72
C GLY A 11 -3.15 1.49 5.01
N PRO A 12 -3.92 0.45 4.66
CA PRO A 12 -3.34 -0.70 3.97
C PRO A 12 -2.86 -0.34 2.56
N VAL A 13 -1.68 -0.86 2.22
CA VAL A 13 -1.10 -0.75 0.88
C VAL A 13 -0.72 -2.16 0.47
N THR A 14 -1.60 -2.82 -0.26
CA THR A 14 -1.49 -4.25 -0.54
C THR A 14 -1.90 -4.56 -1.98
N PRO A 15 -1.48 -5.72 -2.53
CA PRO A 15 -1.98 -6.16 -3.83
C PRO A 15 -3.49 -6.39 -3.89
N ALA A 16 -4.14 -6.61 -2.75
CA ALA A 16 -5.60 -6.77 -2.68
C ALA A 16 -6.34 -5.43 -2.75
N GLY A 17 -5.65 -4.34 -2.43
CA GLY A 17 -6.24 -3.00 -2.52
C GLY A 17 -5.45 -2.00 -1.70
N ILE A 18 -5.59 -0.75 -2.05
CA ILE A 18 -4.96 0.38 -1.37
C ILE A 18 -6.06 1.20 -0.72
N GLY A 19 -5.89 1.46 0.58
CA GLY A 19 -6.91 2.08 1.39
C GLY A 19 -7.84 1.06 2.04
N ARG A 20 -8.48 1.45 3.13
CA ARG A 20 -9.27 0.53 3.95
C ARG A 20 -10.40 -0.14 3.17
N GLU A 21 -11.17 0.64 2.43
CA GLU A 21 -12.32 0.11 1.70
C GLU A 21 -11.92 -0.81 0.55
N ASN A 22 -10.93 -0.42 -0.23
CA ASN A 22 -10.44 -1.23 -1.34
C ASN A 22 -9.80 -2.52 -0.85
N PHE A 23 -9.05 -2.45 0.25
CA PHE A 23 -8.46 -3.63 0.88
C PHE A 23 -9.54 -4.60 1.35
N TYR A 24 -10.56 -4.09 2.05
CA TYR A 24 -11.66 -4.93 2.55
C TYR A 24 -12.39 -5.62 1.40
N SER A 25 -12.71 -4.88 0.34
CA SER A 25 -13.33 -5.46 -0.85
C SER A 25 -12.43 -6.49 -1.51
N GLY A 26 -11.14 -6.20 -1.61
CA GLY A 26 -10.18 -7.08 -2.27
C GLY A 26 -9.99 -8.40 -1.55
N ILE A 27 -9.91 -8.41 -0.22
CA ILE A 27 -9.75 -9.67 0.54
C ILE A 27 -11.01 -10.53 0.55
N ASN A 28 -12.16 -9.96 0.24
CA ASN A 28 -13.42 -10.70 0.13
C ASN A 28 -13.62 -11.32 -1.25
N GLU A 29 -12.80 -10.96 -2.23
CA GLU A 29 -12.86 -11.58 -3.56
C GLU A 29 -12.18 -12.96 -3.52
N PRO A 30 -12.83 -13.99 -4.10
CA PRO A 30 -12.30 -15.35 -4.07
C PRO A 30 -11.26 -15.60 -5.17
N LEU A 31 -10.22 -14.74 -5.24
CA LEU A 31 -9.17 -14.93 -6.22
C LEU A 31 -7.80 -14.59 -5.63
N SER A 32 -6.79 -15.32 -6.10
CA SER A 32 -5.42 -15.14 -5.68
C SER A 32 -4.81 -13.90 -6.33
N ARG A 33 -4.03 -13.16 -5.55
CA ARG A 33 -3.23 -12.03 -6.05
C ARG A 33 -1.82 -12.43 -6.40
N VAL A 34 -1.49 -13.70 -6.25
CA VAL A 34 -0.18 -14.24 -6.60
C VAL A 34 -0.08 -14.42 -8.10
N ARG A 35 0.94 -13.82 -8.70
CA ARG A 35 1.17 -13.82 -10.14
C ARG A 35 2.65 -13.96 -10.43
N GLU A 36 2.97 -14.30 -11.69
CA GLU A 36 4.35 -14.28 -12.15
C GLU A 36 4.94 -12.89 -12.02
N VAL A 37 6.17 -12.81 -11.53
CA VAL A 37 6.87 -11.54 -11.35
C VAL A 37 7.30 -11.01 -12.72
N THR A 38 6.84 -9.80 -13.06
CA THR A 38 7.08 -9.16 -14.36
C THR A 38 7.88 -7.86 -14.25
N ARG A 39 8.19 -7.38 -13.04
CA ARG A 39 8.89 -6.11 -12.83
C ARG A 39 10.34 -6.13 -13.31
N PHE A 40 10.94 -7.29 -13.33
CA PHE A 40 12.32 -7.48 -13.77
C PHE A 40 12.45 -8.81 -14.49
N ASP A 41 13.52 -8.95 -15.26
CA ASP A 41 13.85 -10.21 -15.91
C ASP A 41 14.38 -11.20 -14.87
N SER A 42 13.61 -12.24 -14.60
CA SER A 42 13.98 -13.24 -13.62
C SER A 42 14.78 -14.36 -14.30
N LYS A 43 16.08 -14.22 -14.30
CA LYS A 43 16.98 -15.28 -14.76
C LYS A 43 16.97 -16.42 -13.74
N GLY A 44 16.70 -17.61 -14.18
CA GLY A 44 16.64 -18.79 -13.30
C GLY A 44 15.24 -19.33 -13.12
N GLY A 45 14.27 -18.83 -13.83
CA GLY A 45 12.94 -19.40 -13.89
C GLY A 45 11.83 -18.40 -13.60
N PRO A 46 10.57 -18.81 -13.74
CA PRO A 46 9.45 -17.99 -13.32
C PRO A 46 9.38 -17.93 -11.80
N PHE A 47 9.30 -16.73 -11.25
CA PHE A 47 9.02 -16.50 -9.84
C PHE A 47 7.60 -15.96 -9.71
N VAL A 48 6.90 -16.35 -8.65
CA VAL A 48 5.54 -15.88 -8.37
C VAL A 48 5.53 -15.10 -7.07
N ALA A 49 4.74 -14.03 -7.04
CA ALA A 49 4.57 -13.20 -5.85
C ALA A 49 3.28 -12.41 -5.98
N ALA A 50 2.73 -12.01 -4.84
CA ALA A 50 1.69 -11.00 -4.81
C ALA A 50 2.37 -9.63 -4.78
N HIS A 51 2.27 -8.88 -5.87
CA HIS A 51 2.92 -7.57 -5.97
C HIS A 51 2.01 -6.57 -6.66
N MET A 52 2.26 -5.29 -6.37
CA MET A 52 1.52 -4.19 -7.00
C MET A 52 2.24 -3.74 -8.26
N THR A 53 1.57 -3.82 -9.40
CA THR A 53 2.16 -3.50 -10.70
C THR A 53 1.90 -2.05 -11.13
N THR A 54 0.90 -1.39 -10.54
CA THR A 54 0.43 -0.07 -10.98
C THR A 54 0.52 1.01 -9.90
N PHE A 55 1.24 0.73 -8.81
CA PHE A 55 1.35 1.69 -7.71
C PHE A 55 2.14 2.93 -8.13
N LYS A 56 1.57 4.11 -7.86
CA LYS A 56 2.21 5.41 -8.06
C LYS A 56 1.97 6.26 -6.82
N LEU A 57 3.03 6.65 -6.13
CA LEU A 57 2.94 7.41 -4.89
C LEU A 57 2.20 8.74 -5.08
N GLY A 58 2.40 9.40 -6.22
CA GLY A 58 1.76 10.68 -6.50
C GLY A 58 0.24 10.67 -6.47
N GLU A 59 -0.38 9.51 -6.68
CA GLU A 59 -1.84 9.36 -6.57
C GLU A 59 -2.32 9.43 -5.13
N TRP A 60 -1.48 9.06 -4.16
CA TRP A 60 -1.84 8.95 -2.75
C TRP A 60 -1.25 10.07 -1.91
N ALA A 61 -0.11 10.62 -2.32
CA ALA A 61 0.61 11.68 -1.64
C ALA A 61 1.12 12.71 -2.65
N PRO A 62 0.24 13.52 -3.27
CA PRO A 62 0.65 14.44 -4.35
C PRO A 62 1.64 15.51 -3.91
N ASP A 63 1.69 15.83 -2.62
CA ASP A 63 2.56 16.88 -2.09
C ASP A 63 4.01 16.44 -1.90
N VAL A 64 4.33 15.16 -2.11
CA VAL A 64 5.70 14.65 -1.92
C VAL A 64 6.67 15.16 -2.99
N GLY A 65 6.19 15.47 -4.18
CA GLY A 65 7.03 15.98 -5.26
C GLY A 65 7.71 14.84 -6.03
N ASN A 66 9.02 14.98 -6.28
CA ASN A 66 9.75 14.00 -7.09
C ASN A 66 9.98 12.70 -6.32
N THR A 67 9.36 11.63 -6.80
CA THR A 67 9.42 10.31 -6.14
C THR A 67 10.48 9.38 -6.73
N LYS A 68 11.20 9.79 -7.77
CA LYS A 68 12.13 8.92 -8.48
C LYS A 68 13.28 8.41 -7.60
N ARG A 69 13.68 9.20 -6.60
CA ARG A 69 14.78 8.85 -5.69
C ARG A 69 14.31 8.18 -4.41
N ILE A 70 13.01 7.97 -4.26
CA ILE A 70 12.45 7.35 -3.06
C ILE A 70 12.38 5.84 -3.29
N PRO A 71 13.00 5.01 -2.43
CA PRO A 71 12.88 3.56 -2.54
C PRO A 71 11.41 3.13 -2.46
N ARG A 72 11.09 2.04 -3.17
CA ARG A 72 9.70 1.58 -3.27
C ARG A 72 9.08 1.26 -1.91
N GLN A 73 9.84 0.63 -1.01
CA GLN A 73 9.38 0.35 0.36
C GLN A 73 9.02 1.62 1.12
N THR A 74 9.82 2.67 0.96
CA THR A 74 9.56 3.97 1.57
C THR A 74 8.30 4.60 0.97
N GLN A 75 8.09 4.46 -0.33
CA GLN A 75 6.88 4.94 -0.98
C GLN A 75 5.63 4.27 -0.40
N PHE A 76 5.67 2.97 -0.16
CA PHE A 76 4.56 2.25 0.47
C PHE A 76 4.29 2.77 1.88
N ALA A 77 5.34 3.02 2.65
CA ALA A 77 5.22 3.55 4.01
C ALA A 77 4.59 4.95 4.01
N ILE A 78 5.00 5.81 3.10
CA ILE A 78 4.43 7.15 2.97
C ILE A 78 2.94 7.07 2.62
N ALA A 79 2.58 6.27 1.63
CA ALA A 79 1.18 6.09 1.24
C ALA A 79 0.35 5.53 2.38
N GLY A 80 0.87 4.54 3.10
CA GLY A 80 0.20 3.95 4.26
C GLY A 80 -0.05 4.98 5.36
N CYS A 81 0.93 5.81 5.67
CA CYS A 81 0.78 6.86 6.68
C CYS A 81 -0.26 7.90 6.27
N VAL A 82 -0.24 8.36 5.03
CA VAL A 82 -1.21 9.33 4.51
C VAL A 82 -2.63 8.76 4.61
N LEU A 83 -2.81 7.52 4.17
CA LEU A 83 -4.11 6.85 4.19
C LEU A 83 -4.62 6.62 5.62
N ALA A 84 -3.73 6.21 6.53
CA ALA A 84 -4.10 5.98 7.92
C ALA A 84 -4.53 7.28 8.61
N LEU A 85 -3.80 8.36 8.39
CA LEU A 85 -4.16 9.67 8.94
C LEU A 85 -5.49 10.16 8.39
N ALA A 86 -5.71 10.01 7.09
CA ALA A 86 -6.98 10.38 6.47
C ALA A 86 -8.14 9.55 7.01
N ASP A 87 -7.94 8.25 7.17
CA ASP A 87 -8.97 7.35 7.73
C ASP A 87 -9.30 7.69 9.19
N ALA A 88 -8.30 8.13 9.95
CA ALA A 88 -8.48 8.57 11.33
C ALA A 88 -9.11 9.97 11.45
N GLY A 89 -9.22 10.70 10.34
CA GLY A 89 -9.71 12.08 10.35
C GLY A 89 -8.70 13.09 10.87
N ILE A 90 -7.40 12.75 10.85
CA ILE A 90 -6.33 13.63 11.31
C ILE A 90 -5.78 14.40 10.11
N PRO A 91 -5.87 15.73 10.10
CA PRO A 91 -5.34 16.52 8.99
C PRO A 91 -3.82 16.48 8.95
N ILE A 92 -3.28 16.46 7.74
CA ILE A 92 -1.85 16.55 7.51
C ILE A 92 -1.54 18.04 7.26
N ALA A 93 -0.76 18.61 8.15
CA ALA A 93 -0.39 20.02 8.04
C ALA A 93 0.67 20.25 6.97
#